data_b8707272cb6f6609c22400ef356c8679
#
_entry.id   b8707272cb6f6609c22400ef356c8679
#
_cell.length_a   1.000
_cell.length_b   1.000
_cell.length_c   1.000
_cell.angle_alpha   90.00
_cell.angle_beta   90.00
_cell.angle_gamma   90.00
#
_symmetry.space_group_name_H-M   'P 1'
#
loop_
_entity.id
_entity.type
_entity.pdbx_description
1 polymer ?
#
loop_
_entity_poly.entity_id
_entity_poly.type
_entity_poly.pdbx_seq_one_letter_code
_entity_poly.pdbx_strand_id
1 'polypeptide(L)'
;SSSAGDIDKMVEEYRQALLIRQLDQHYVDRSIDTVFTADEIAAYYNAHKADFKLDRTIVKGRIVRFGEGYRQAAKLKTLMGARAEAQQQDFRDICEKNDFTVDDFRDQWIDFPEFLSYLPTLRSQSYDSVLATAAVQEMRDSHAHYYFQIDAVLREGEPIPLERLRGTIRRILFNQRKGEIIRAHEEELCARAAEMGEVKIFADEKPKKDE
;
A
#
# COMPACT_ATOMS: atom_id res chain seq x y z
N SER A 1 56.74 -4.43 -1.47
CA SER A 1 56.21 -4.63 -2.82
C SER A 1 54.99 -5.58 -2.90
N SER A 2 54.62 -6.31 -1.83
CA SER A 2 53.47 -7.21 -1.83
C SER A 2 52.13 -6.47 -1.70
N SER A 3 52.09 -5.29 -1.06
CA SER A 3 50.87 -4.55 -0.80
C SER A 3 50.23 -3.91 -2.07
N ALA A 4 51.01 -3.54 -3.08
CA ALA A 4 50.47 -2.96 -4.31
C ALA A 4 49.78 -3.99 -5.18
N GLY A 5 50.32 -5.24 -5.26
CA GLY A 5 49.69 -6.35 -5.97
C GLY A 5 48.41 -6.81 -5.32
N ASP A 6 48.31 -6.75 -3.97
CA ASP A 6 47.10 -7.11 -3.23
C ASP A 6 45.97 -6.09 -3.42
N ILE A 7 46.33 -4.80 -3.49
CA ILE A 7 45.36 -3.72 -3.76
C ILE A 7 44.82 -3.85 -5.19
N ASP A 8 45.67 -4.10 -6.18
CA ASP A 8 45.26 -4.28 -7.58
C ASP A 8 44.31 -5.47 -7.72
N LYS A 9 44.58 -6.55 -7.01
CA LYS A 9 43.71 -7.73 -6.97
C LYS A 9 42.36 -7.42 -6.35
N MET A 10 42.32 -6.70 -5.24
CA MET A 10 41.08 -6.27 -4.57
C MET A 10 40.26 -5.36 -5.48
N VAL A 11 40.88 -4.42 -6.16
CA VAL A 11 40.20 -3.52 -7.10
C VAL A 11 39.60 -4.29 -8.26
N GLU A 12 40.32 -5.26 -8.82
CA GLU A 12 39.80 -6.10 -9.90
C GLU A 12 38.65 -6.99 -9.47
N GLU A 13 38.72 -7.59 -8.29
CA GLU A 13 37.63 -8.36 -7.70
C GLU A 13 36.37 -7.50 -7.48
N TYR A 14 36.54 -6.30 -6.96
CA TYR A 14 35.44 -5.36 -6.78
C TYR A 14 34.82 -4.92 -8.12
N ARG A 15 35.67 -4.64 -9.12
CA ARG A 15 35.21 -4.31 -10.46
C ARG A 15 34.42 -5.45 -11.09
N GLN A 16 34.88 -6.68 -10.97
CA GLN A 16 34.17 -7.85 -11.47
C GLN A 16 32.84 -8.05 -10.74
N ALA A 17 32.80 -7.86 -9.43
CA ALA A 17 31.55 -7.94 -8.65
C ALA A 17 30.54 -6.89 -9.11
N LEU A 18 30.96 -5.66 -9.39
CA LEU A 18 30.10 -4.60 -9.92
C LEU A 18 29.58 -4.94 -11.33
N LEU A 19 30.42 -5.49 -12.20
CA LEU A 19 30.03 -5.91 -13.55
C LEU A 19 29.00 -7.04 -13.50
N ILE A 20 29.20 -8.01 -12.65
CA ILE A 20 28.25 -9.11 -12.43
C ILE A 20 26.91 -8.55 -11.92
N ARG A 21 26.94 -7.63 -10.97
CA ARG A 21 25.72 -6.99 -10.45
C ARG A 21 24.97 -6.20 -11.53
N GLN A 22 25.67 -5.48 -12.41
CA GLN A 22 25.07 -4.78 -13.54
C GLN A 22 24.47 -5.74 -14.57
N LEU A 23 25.16 -6.84 -14.87
CA LEU A 23 24.68 -7.88 -15.77
C LEU A 23 23.44 -8.58 -15.20
N ASP A 24 23.43 -8.90 -13.91
CA ASP A 24 22.29 -9.50 -13.22
C ASP A 24 21.10 -8.56 -13.25
N GLN A 25 21.29 -7.27 -13.00
CA GLN A 25 20.23 -6.27 -13.09
C GLN A 25 19.67 -6.17 -14.50
N HIS A 26 20.51 -6.15 -15.50
CA HIS A 26 20.09 -6.12 -16.90
C HIS A 26 19.33 -7.38 -17.31
N TYR A 27 19.79 -8.54 -16.86
CA TYR A 27 19.12 -9.82 -17.08
C TYR A 27 17.75 -9.86 -16.42
N VAL A 28 17.64 -9.39 -15.17
CA VAL A 28 16.39 -9.28 -14.42
C VAL A 28 15.42 -8.36 -15.13
N ASP A 29 15.86 -7.18 -15.54
CA ASP A 29 15.02 -6.19 -16.24
C ASP A 29 14.45 -6.75 -17.56
N ARG A 30 15.16 -7.65 -18.22
CA ARG A 30 14.70 -8.33 -19.42
C ARG A 30 13.80 -9.54 -19.16
N SER A 31 14.05 -10.25 -18.07
CA SER A 31 13.44 -11.55 -17.79
C SER A 31 12.22 -11.45 -16.89
N ILE A 32 12.10 -10.36 -16.14
CA ILE A 32 11.01 -10.21 -15.19
C ILE A 32 9.75 -9.72 -15.91
N ASP A 33 8.68 -10.49 -15.73
CA ASP A 33 7.35 -10.01 -16.02
C ASP A 33 6.85 -9.21 -14.81
N THR A 34 6.62 -7.91 -15.01
CA THR A 34 6.14 -6.99 -13.97
C THR A 34 4.65 -7.09 -13.73
N VAL A 35 3.94 -7.86 -14.55
CA VAL A 35 2.49 -8.05 -14.44
C VAL A 35 2.21 -9.23 -13.51
N PHE A 36 1.56 -8.93 -12.38
CA PHE A 36 1.03 -9.94 -11.46
C PHE A 36 -0.49 -10.00 -11.61
N THR A 37 -1.03 -11.21 -11.66
CA THR A 37 -2.47 -11.38 -11.74
C THR A 37 -3.15 -11.02 -10.43
N ALA A 38 -4.43 -10.68 -10.50
CA ALA A 38 -5.23 -10.44 -9.30
C ALA A 38 -5.26 -11.66 -8.37
N ASP A 39 -5.25 -12.88 -8.92
CA ASP A 39 -5.22 -14.13 -8.17
C ASP A 39 -3.90 -14.32 -7.42
N GLU A 40 -2.76 -14.00 -8.03
CA GLU A 40 -1.44 -14.05 -7.38
C GLU A 40 -1.37 -13.08 -6.19
N ILE A 41 -1.86 -11.86 -6.37
CA ILE A 41 -1.91 -10.85 -5.32
C ILE A 41 -2.85 -11.28 -4.19
N ALA A 42 -4.03 -11.78 -4.53
CA ALA A 42 -5.01 -12.26 -3.55
C ALA A 42 -4.49 -13.48 -2.76
N ALA A 43 -3.80 -14.40 -3.42
CA ALA A 43 -3.20 -15.57 -2.79
C ALA A 43 -2.13 -15.16 -1.76
N TYR A 44 -1.25 -14.23 -2.12
CA TYR A 44 -0.26 -13.70 -1.19
C TYR A 44 -0.92 -13.01 0.01
N TYR A 45 -1.91 -12.15 -0.26
CA TYR A 45 -2.66 -11.46 0.79
C TYR A 45 -3.30 -12.43 1.77
N ASN A 46 -4.01 -13.44 1.28
CA ASN A 46 -4.69 -14.42 2.12
C ASN A 46 -3.73 -15.24 2.98
N ALA A 47 -2.54 -15.54 2.44
CA ALA A 47 -1.50 -16.25 3.18
C ALA A 47 -0.82 -15.40 4.27
N HIS A 48 -0.78 -14.08 4.11
CA HIS A 48 0.02 -13.17 4.95
C HIS A 48 -0.78 -12.07 5.64
N LYS A 49 -2.10 -11.99 5.46
CA LYS A 49 -2.93 -10.91 6.01
C LYS A 49 -2.82 -10.73 7.53
N ALA A 50 -2.53 -11.80 8.26
CA ALA A 50 -2.31 -11.75 9.70
C ALA A 50 -1.06 -10.95 10.09
N ASP A 51 -0.11 -10.78 9.18
CA ASP A 51 1.13 -10.03 9.38
C ASP A 51 0.97 -8.53 9.05
N PHE A 52 -0.10 -8.16 8.35
CA PHE A 52 -0.41 -6.79 7.94
C PHE A 52 -1.60 -6.25 8.73
N LYS A 53 -1.32 -5.75 9.93
CA LYS A 53 -2.35 -5.19 10.81
C LYS A 53 -2.35 -3.67 10.76
N LEU A 54 -3.56 -3.09 10.85
CA LEU A 54 -3.74 -1.65 10.93
C LEU A 54 -3.11 -1.09 12.21
N ASP A 55 -2.33 -0.04 12.09
CA ASP A 55 -1.78 0.73 13.20
C ASP A 55 -2.74 1.84 13.69
N ARG A 56 -3.83 2.06 12.97
CA ARG A 56 -4.88 3.03 13.29
C ARG A 56 -6.20 2.65 12.63
N THR A 57 -7.28 3.15 13.19
CA THR A 57 -8.63 3.00 12.60
C THR A 57 -8.73 3.73 11.28
N ILE A 58 -9.32 3.08 10.28
CA ILE A 58 -9.61 3.64 8.96
C ILE A 58 -11.10 3.56 8.67
N VAL A 59 -11.59 4.49 7.87
CA VAL A 59 -13.01 4.60 7.53
C VAL A 59 -13.22 4.85 6.04
N LYS A 60 -14.43 4.54 5.57
CA LYS A 60 -15.00 5.04 4.31
C LYS A 60 -16.24 5.84 4.66
N GLY A 61 -16.39 6.98 4.05
CA GLY A 61 -17.52 7.85 4.31
C GLY A 61 -17.47 9.14 3.54
N ARG A 62 -18.38 10.03 3.80
CA ARG A 62 -18.40 11.37 3.17
C ARG A 62 -18.94 12.42 4.12
N ILE A 63 -18.60 13.65 3.82
CA ILE A 63 -18.95 14.83 4.58
C ILE A 63 -19.51 15.85 3.61
N VAL A 64 -20.63 16.49 3.97
CA VAL A 64 -21.13 17.66 3.29
C VAL A 64 -21.17 18.84 4.24
N ARG A 65 -20.68 19.98 3.78
CA ARG A 65 -20.69 21.25 4.50
C ARG A 65 -21.60 22.22 3.79
N PHE A 66 -22.49 22.87 4.55
CA PHE A 66 -23.42 23.86 4.02
C PHE A 66 -23.71 24.96 5.04
N GLY A 67 -24.28 26.06 4.59
CA GLY A 67 -24.62 27.19 5.44
C GLY A 67 -25.81 26.89 6.34
N GLU A 68 -25.83 27.46 7.56
CA GLU A 68 -26.91 27.28 8.51
C GLU A 68 -28.28 27.80 8.04
N GLY A 69 -28.28 28.73 7.09
CA GLY A 69 -29.53 29.28 6.51
C GLY A 69 -30.20 28.37 5.49
N TYR A 70 -29.63 27.21 5.15
CA TYR A 70 -30.23 26.29 4.19
C TYR A 70 -31.52 25.66 4.73
N ARG A 71 -32.66 25.97 4.07
CA ARG A 71 -33.98 25.62 4.57
C ARG A 71 -34.38 24.16 4.38
N GLN A 72 -33.73 23.46 3.44
CA GLN A 72 -34.04 22.05 3.13
C GLN A 72 -33.00 21.07 3.69
N ALA A 73 -32.42 21.41 4.83
CA ALA A 73 -31.39 20.60 5.48
C ALA A 73 -31.89 19.19 5.83
N ALA A 74 -33.12 19.06 6.31
CA ALA A 74 -33.71 17.76 6.63
C ALA A 74 -33.86 16.86 5.39
N LYS A 75 -34.26 17.43 4.27
CA LYS A 75 -34.33 16.71 2.99
C LYS A 75 -32.93 16.26 2.54
N LEU A 76 -31.95 17.13 2.65
CA LEU A 76 -30.56 16.83 2.31
C LEU A 76 -30.04 15.64 3.14
N LYS A 77 -30.33 15.63 4.43
CA LYS A 77 -29.97 14.52 5.33
C LYS A 77 -30.63 13.21 4.91
N THR A 78 -31.91 13.22 4.59
CA THR A 78 -32.64 12.03 4.14
C THR A 78 -32.05 11.50 2.83
N LEU A 79 -31.78 12.36 1.87
CA LEU A 79 -31.18 11.97 0.59
C LEU A 79 -29.76 11.42 0.77
N MET A 80 -28.98 12.00 1.65
CA MET A 80 -27.64 11.51 1.95
C MET A 80 -27.65 10.09 2.49
N GLY A 81 -28.57 9.78 3.37
CA GLY A 81 -28.70 8.43 3.96
C GLY A 81 -29.45 7.42 3.11
N ALA A 82 -30.03 7.82 1.98
CA ALA A 82 -30.78 6.96 1.11
C ALA A 82 -29.86 6.04 0.29
N ARG A 83 -30.34 4.80 0.02
CA ARG A 83 -29.58 3.81 -0.75
C ARG A 83 -29.91 3.82 -2.25
N ALA A 84 -31.09 4.30 -2.64
CA ALA A 84 -31.53 4.34 -4.02
C ALA A 84 -30.69 5.30 -4.84
N GLU A 85 -30.25 4.88 -6.03
CA GLU A 85 -29.40 5.71 -6.90
C GLU A 85 -30.09 7.03 -7.31
N ALA A 86 -31.41 7.01 -7.54
CA ALA A 86 -32.15 8.23 -7.85
C ALA A 86 -32.06 9.28 -6.72
N GLN A 87 -32.13 8.85 -5.46
CA GLN A 87 -32.00 9.74 -4.32
C GLN A 87 -30.52 10.20 -4.11
N GLN A 88 -29.56 9.36 -4.41
CA GLN A 88 -28.16 9.73 -4.39
C GLN A 88 -27.87 10.77 -5.49
N GLN A 89 -28.48 10.64 -6.65
CA GLN A 89 -28.36 11.64 -7.71
C GLN A 89 -28.99 12.98 -7.27
N ASP A 90 -30.17 12.95 -6.63
CA ASP A 90 -30.80 14.16 -6.08
C ASP A 90 -29.90 14.84 -5.05
N PHE A 91 -29.22 14.07 -4.22
CA PHE A 91 -28.24 14.60 -3.26
C PHE A 91 -27.10 15.34 -4.01
N ARG A 92 -26.51 14.70 -5.02
CA ARG A 92 -25.45 15.31 -5.81
C ARG A 92 -25.92 16.58 -6.50
N ASP A 93 -27.09 16.55 -7.08
CA ASP A 93 -27.66 17.71 -7.81
C ASP A 93 -27.89 18.89 -6.86
N ILE A 94 -28.41 18.65 -5.67
CA ILE A 94 -28.60 19.69 -4.66
C ILE A 94 -27.25 20.27 -4.22
N CYS A 95 -26.25 19.44 -3.97
CA CYS A 95 -24.93 19.89 -3.57
C CYS A 95 -24.26 20.74 -4.66
N GLU A 96 -24.36 20.32 -5.90
CA GLU A 96 -23.81 21.04 -7.04
C GLU A 96 -24.52 22.38 -7.26
N LYS A 97 -25.86 22.36 -7.27
CA LYS A 97 -26.68 23.56 -7.46
C LYS A 97 -26.42 24.65 -6.40
N ASN A 98 -26.18 24.25 -5.17
CA ASN A 98 -25.96 25.15 -4.06
C ASN A 98 -24.48 25.38 -3.74
N ASP A 99 -23.59 24.81 -4.50
CA ASP A 99 -22.14 24.89 -4.30
C ASP A 99 -21.71 24.43 -2.88
N PHE A 100 -22.31 23.36 -2.40
CA PHE A 100 -21.92 22.76 -1.13
C PHE A 100 -20.61 22.00 -1.27
N THR A 101 -19.78 22.08 -0.25
CA THR A 101 -18.54 21.32 -0.21
C THR A 101 -18.81 19.88 0.17
N VAL A 102 -18.45 18.95 -0.68
CA VAL A 102 -18.55 17.49 -0.42
C VAL A 102 -17.16 16.89 -0.44
N ASP A 103 -16.77 16.28 0.69
CA ASP A 103 -15.55 15.50 0.80
C ASP A 103 -15.96 14.01 0.81
N ASP A 104 -15.68 13.33 -0.29
CA ASP A 104 -16.16 11.97 -0.55
C ASP A 104 -15.02 10.95 -0.49
N PHE A 105 -15.02 10.14 0.55
CA PHE A 105 -14.06 9.07 0.81
C PHE A 105 -14.73 7.69 0.79
N ARG A 106 -15.81 7.52 0.02
CA ARG A 106 -16.53 6.24 -0.01
C ARG A 106 -15.84 5.17 -0.86
N ASP A 107 -15.01 5.58 -1.81
CA ASP A 107 -14.33 4.67 -2.73
C ASP A 107 -12.94 4.26 -2.27
N GLN A 108 -12.41 4.91 -1.25
CA GLN A 108 -11.09 4.59 -0.72
C GLN A 108 -11.05 4.78 0.80
N TRP A 109 -10.25 3.95 1.45
CA TRP A 109 -10.03 4.08 2.88
C TRP A 109 -9.23 5.34 3.22
N ILE A 110 -9.63 6.01 4.29
CA ILE A 110 -8.93 7.17 4.85
C ILE A 110 -8.70 6.92 6.35
N ASP A 111 -7.61 7.41 6.88
CA ASP A 111 -7.35 7.36 8.31
C ASP A 111 -8.44 8.16 9.07
N PHE A 112 -8.95 7.59 10.15
CA PHE A 112 -10.04 8.23 10.91
C PHE A 112 -9.66 9.62 11.42
N PRO A 113 -8.46 9.89 11.95
CA PRO A 113 -8.06 11.25 12.32
C PRO A 113 -8.09 12.23 11.14
N GLU A 114 -7.72 11.79 9.95
CA GLU A 114 -7.80 12.61 8.74
C GLU A 114 -9.25 12.92 8.36
N PHE A 115 -10.15 11.93 8.42
CA PHE A 115 -11.59 12.15 8.23
C PHE A 115 -12.13 13.19 9.22
N LEU A 116 -11.76 13.09 10.48
CA LEU A 116 -12.16 14.04 11.52
C LEU A 116 -11.63 15.46 11.29
N SER A 117 -10.52 15.61 10.57
CA SER A 117 -9.94 16.92 10.27
C SER A 117 -10.83 17.79 9.39
N TYR A 118 -11.77 17.18 8.66
CA TYR A 118 -12.77 17.88 7.85
C TYR A 118 -14.00 18.33 8.63
N LEU A 119 -14.10 17.95 9.90
CA LEU A 119 -15.22 18.25 10.78
C LEU A 119 -14.80 19.21 11.87
N PRO A 120 -15.76 19.94 12.49
CA PRO A 120 -15.48 20.69 13.71
C PRO A 120 -14.95 19.79 14.82
N THR A 121 -14.16 20.37 15.74
CA THR A 121 -13.61 19.62 16.87
C THR A 121 -14.73 19.03 17.74
N LEU A 122 -14.69 17.70 17.93
CA LEU A 122 -15.63 17.00 18.83
C LEU A 122 -15.25 17.27 20.28
N ARG A 123 -16.08 18.03 21.00
CA ARG A 123 -15.87 18.29 22.42
C ARG A 123 -16.73 17.42 23.34
N SER A 124 -17.87 16.90 22.84
CA SER A 124 -18.87 16.23 23.63
C SER A 124 -19.26 14.82 23.20
N GLN A 125 -18.72 14.33 22.08
CA GLN A 125 -19.00 12.98 21.59
C GLN A 125 -17.78 12.09 21.74
N SER A 126 -18.01 10.87 22.20
CA SER A 126 -17.00 9.82 22.15
C SER A 126 -16.72 9.43 20.69
N TYR A 127 -15.47 9.27 20.31
CA TYR A 127 -15.09 8.75 18.98
C TYR A 127 -15.71 7.38 18.71
N ASP A 128 -15.90 6.56 19.73
CA ASP A 128 -16.54 5.26 19.59
C ASP A 128 -18.00 5.38 19.18
N SER A 129 -18.73 6.36 19.69
CA SER A 129 -20.13 6.61 19.28
C SER A 129 -20.24 7.06 17.83
N VAL A 130 -19.30 7.85 17.35
CA VAL A 130 -19.22 8.27 15.94
C VAL A 130 -19.01 7.08 15.02
N LEU A 131 -18.17 6.13 15.40
CA LEU A 131 -17.87 4.93 14.64
C LEU A 131 -18.94 3.83 14.75
N ALA A 132 -19.84 3.93 15.71
CA ALA A 132 -20.79 2.87 16.01
C ALA A 132 -22.05 2.86 15.13
N THR A 133 -22.25 3.87 14.30
CA THR A 133 -23.45 4.01 13.46
C THR A 133 -23.10 4.29 12.00
N ALA A 134 -23.89 3.69 11.10
CA ALA A 134 -23.86 3.99 9.66
C ALA A 134 -24.89 5.07 9.27
N ALA A 135 -25.66 5.59 10.22
CA ALA A 135 -26.60 6.68 9.97
C ALA A 135 -25.88 7.99 9.69
N VAL A 136 -26.55 8.90 9.00
CA VAL A 136 -26.08 10.26 8.83
C VAL A 136 -26.04 10.97 10.18
N GLN A 137 -24.90 11.55 10.51
CA GLN A 137 -24.67 12.32 11.72
C GLN A 137 -24.52 13.80 11.37
N GLU A 138 -24.74 14.66 12.35
CA GLU A 138 -24.61 16.10 12.15
C GLU A 138 -23.73 16.78 13.18
N MET A 139 -23.05 17.82 12.74
CA MET A 139 -22.28 18.73 13.57
C MET A 139 -22.48 20.16 13.08
N ARG A 140 -22.22 21.09 13.97
CA ARG A 140 -22.25 22.53 13.67
C ARG A 140 -21.08 23.23 14.30
N ASP A 141 -20.60 24.25 13.63
CA ASP A 141 -19.73 25.27 14.22
C ASP A 141 -20.39 26.66 14.07
N SER A 142 -19.63 27.70 14.35
CA SER A 142 -20.12 29.09 14.21
C SER A 142 -20.33 29.53 12.77
N HIS A 143 -19.88 28.75 11.78
CA HIS A 143 -19.85 29.16 10.38
C HIS A 143 -20.65 28.24 9.46
N ALA A 144 -20.82 26.97 9.81
CA ALA A 144 -21.40 26.00 8.92
C ALA A 144 -22.09 24.85 9.64
N HIS A 145 -22.92 24.17 8.87
CA HIS A 145 -23.56 22.91 9.24
C HIS A 145 -22.91 21.79 8.45
N TYR A 146 -22.72 20.64 9.10
CA TYR A 146 -22.07 19.45 8.53
C TYR A 146 -22.97 18.24 8.67
N TYR A 147 -23.17 17.50 7.59
CA TYR A 147 -23.63 16.13 7.67
C TYR A 147 -22.48 15.22 7.27
N PHE A 148 -22.31 14.14 8.00
CA PHE A 148 -21.33 13.12 7.65
C PHE A 148 -21.90 11.73 7.87
N GLN A 149 -21.38 10.78 7.12
CA GLN A 149 -21.79 9.39 7.20
C GLN A 149 -20.57 8.51 7.02
N ILE A 150 -20.40 7.55 7.91
CA ILE A 150 -19.33 6.57 7.88
C ILE A 150 -19.93 5.23 7.46
N ASP A 151 -19.62 4.79 6.26
CA ASP A 151 -20.20 3.59 5.66
C ASP A 151 -19.47 2.32 6.08
N ALA A 152 -18.17 2.41 6.35
CA ALA A 152 -17.34 1.29 6.73
C ALA A 152 -16.26 1.72 7.72
N VAL A 153 -15.94 0.84 8.64
CA VAL A 153 -14.92 1.02 9.67
C VAL A 153 -14.06 -0.23 9.77
N LEU A 154 -12.75 -0.05 9.77
CA LEU A 154 -11.80 -1.07 10.19
C LEU A 154 -10.97 -0.51 11.34
N ARG A 155 -10.95 -1.24 12.44
CA ARG A 155 -10.30 -0.81 13.68
C ARG A 155 -8.80 -1.12 13.66
N GLU A 156 -8.05 -0.35 14.44
CA GLU A 156 -6.67 -0.67 14.77
C GLU A 156 -6.54 -2.14 15.20
N GLY A 157 -5.53 -2.84 14.68
CA GLY A 157 -5.28 -4.25 14.93
C GLY A 157 -6.00 -5.22 13.98
N GLU A 158 -6.97 -4.76 13.21
CA GLU A 158 -7.56 -5.55 12.14
C GLU A 158 -6.63 -5.65 10.93
N PRO A 159 -6.79 -6.68 10.08
CA PRO A 159 -5.98 -6.78 8.86
C PRO A 159 -6.18 -5.57 7.94
N ILE A 160 -5.10 -5.10 7.35
CA ILE A 160 -5.15 -4.06 6.33
C ILE A 160 -5.89 -4.62 5.11
N PRO A 161 -6.91 -3.93 4.56
CA PRO A 161 -7.65 -4.42 3.41
C PRO A 161 -6.75 -4.54 2.18
N LEU A 162 -7.00 -5.57 1.35
CA LEU A 162 -6.21 -5.86 0.16
C LEU A 162 -6.05 -4.65 -0.75
N GLU A 163 -7.09 -3.86 -0.93
CA GLU A 163 -7.06 -2.67 -1.79
C GLU A 163 -5.98 -1.65 -1.39
N ARG A 164 -5.65 -1.55 -0.11
CA ARG A 164 -4.54 -0.71 0.38
C ARG A 164 -3.16 -1.36 0.25
N LEU A 165 -3.11 -2.67 0.11
CA LEU A 165 -1.87 -3.46 0.05
C LEU A 165 -1.47 -3.87 -1.36
N ARG A 166 -2.31 -3.66 -2.37
CA ARG A 166 -2.02 -4.13 -3.74
C ARG A 166 -0.65 -3.68 -4.24
N GLY A 167 -0.33 -2.41 -4.10
CA GLY A 167 0.97 -1.87 -4.53
C GLY A 167 2.14 -2.43 -3.72
N THR A 168 1.96 -2.60 -2.43
CA THR A 168 2.97 -3.19 -1.53
C THR A 168 3.19 -4.66 -1.88
N ILE A 169 2.12 -5.43 -2.09
CA ILE A 169 2.20 -6.85 -2.44
C ILE A 169 2.86 -7.03 -3.81
N ARG A 170 2.50 -6.21 -4.80
CA ARG A 170 3.19 -6.23 -6.10
C ARG A 170 4.69 -6.05 -5.95
N ARG A 171 5.11 -5.11 -5.11
CA ARG A 171 6.52 -4.85 -4.84
C ARG A 171 7.20 -6.02 -4.17
N ILE A 172 6.54 -6.65 -3.20
CA ILE A 172 7.05 -7.84 -2.53
C ILE A 172 7.20 -9.00 -3.52
N LEU A 173 6.17 -9.27 -4.31
CA LEU A 173 6.19 -10.32 -5.34
C LEU A 173 7.25 -10.05 -6.41
N PHE A 174 7.40 -8.80 -6.82
CA PHE A 174 8.44 -8.38 -7.74
C PHE A 174 9.83 -8.68 -7.17
N ASN A 175 10.09 -8.29 -5.93
CA ASN A 175 11.38 -8.53 -5.27
C ASN A 175 11.66 -10.02 -5.08
N GLN A 176 10.66 -10.83 -4.74
CA GLN A 176 10.79 -12.28 -4.66
C GLN A 176 11.15 -12.89 -6.01
N ARG A 177 10.43 -12.52 -7.06
CA ARG A 177 10.68 -13.01 -8.43
C ARG A 177 12.04 -12.58 -8.93
N LYS A 178 12.43 -11.33 -8.66
CA LYS A 178 13.76 -10.82 -8.96
C LYS A 178 14.85 -11.65 -8.27
N GLY A 179 14.69 -11.94 -6.98
CA GLY A 179 15.62 -12.78 -6.23
C GLY A 179 15.73 -14.20 -6.79
N GLU A 180 14.63 -14.80 -7.20
CA GLU A 180 14.59 -16.12 -7.81
C GLU A 180 15.29 -16.12 -9.17
N ILE A 181 15.07 -15.12 -10.01
CA ILE A 181 15.71 -14.98 -11.31
C ILE A 181 17.22 -14.81 -11.16
N ILE A 182 17.67 -13.97 -10.25
CA ILE A 182 19.10 -13.77 -9.96
C ILE A 182 19.73 -15.07 -9.49
N ARG A 183 19.09 -15.77 -8.57
CA ARG A 183 19.59 -17.04 -8.03
C ARG A 183 19.70 -18.12 -9.11
N ALA A 184 18.67 -18.26 -9.95
CA ALA A 184 18.67 -19.20 -11.05
C ALA A 184 19.78 -18.87 -12.08
N HIS A 185 19.99 -17.58 -12.36
CA HIS A 185 21.05 -17.12 -13.27
C HIS A 185 22.46 -17.39 -12.70
N GLU A 186 22.66 -17.14 -11.41
CA GLU A 186 23.92 -17.45 -10.73
C GLU A 186 24.20 -18.96 -10.72
N GLU A 187 23.19 -19.79 -10.46
CA GLU A 187 23.30 -21.25 -10.54
C GLU A 187 23.66 -21.72 -11.95
N GLU A 188 23.07 -21.13 -12.99
CA GLU A 188 23.40 -21.42 -14.38
C GLU A 188 24.83 -21.05 -14.71
N LEU A 189 25.31 -19.88 -14.27
CA LEU A 189 26.68 -19.45 -14.44
C LEU A 189 27.67 -20.38 -13.72
N CYS A 190 27.34 -20.80 -12.50
CA CYS A 190 28.16 -21.77 -11.75
C CYS A 190 28.21 -23.12 -12.45
N ALA A 191 27.09 -23.60 -12.99
CA ALA A 191 27.07 -24.86 -13.76
C ALA A 191 27.92 -24.79 -15.01
N ARG A 192 27.87 -23.69 -15.78
CA ARG A 192 28.71 -23.49 -16.94
C ARG A 192 30.18 -23.43 -16.57
N ALA A 193 30.54 -22.71 -15.52
CA ALA A 193 31.91 -22.64 -15.02
C ALA A 193 32.43 -24.02 -14.60
N ALA A 194 31.60 -24.85 -13.94
CA ALA A 194 31.95 -26.22 -13.59
C ALA A 194 32.18 -27.10 -14.80
N GLU A 195 31.36 -26.97 -15.87
CA GLU A 195 31.56 -27.69 -17.14
C GLU A 195 32.86 -27.29 -17.84
N MET A 196 33.24 -26.01 -17.69
CA MET A 196 34.50 -25.50 -18.25
C MET A 196 35.75 -25.81 -17.41
N GLY A 197 35.58 -26.47 -16.25
CA GLY A 197 36.65 -26.83 -15.33
C GLY A 197 37.15 -25.69 -14.43
N GLU A 198 36.58 -24.50 -14.50
CA GLU A 198 37.02 -23.32 -13.73
C GLU A 198 36.74 -23.47 -12.22
N VAL A 199 35.66 -24.13 -11.85
CA VAL A 199 35.27 -24.35 -10.42
C VAL A 199 36.15 -25.41 -9.77
N LYS A 200 36.71 -26.36 -10.52
CA LYS A 200 37.64 -27.37 -9.98
C LYS A 200 38.90 -26.77 -9.37
N ILE A 201 39.36 -25.64 -9.90
CA ILE A 201 40.57 -24.96 -9.42
C ILE A 201 40.34 -24.41 -7.99
N PHE A 202 39.13 -23.93 -7.68
CA PHE A 202 38.78 -23.43 -6.34
C PHE A 202 38.44 -24.53 -5.33
N ALA A 203 37.99 -25.69 -5.79
CA ALA A 203 37.68 -26.82 -4.92
C ALA A 203 38.93 -27.53 -4.40
N ASP A 204 40.05 -27.45 -5.13
CA ASP A 204 41.35 -28.06 -4.77
C ASP A 204 42.15 -27.22 -3.77
N GLU A 205 41.73 -25.97 -3.48
CA GLU A 205 42.33 -25.08 -2.46
C GLU A 205 41.66 -25.21 -1.09
N LYS A 206 41.44 -26.44 -0.61
CA LYS A 206 41.14 -26.62 0.79
C LYS A 206 42.40 -26.32 1.60
N PRO A 207 42.35 -25.47 2.65
CA PRO A 207 43.49 -25.28 3.51
C PRO A 207 43.91 -26.62 4.10
N LYS A 208 45.18 -26.98 3.91
CA LYS A 208 45.78 -28.11 4.61
C LYS A 208 45.59 -27.83 6.09
N LYS A 209 44.90 -28.75 6.79
CA LYS A 209 44.94 -28.78 8.23
C LYS A 209 46.39 -29.03 8.61
N ASP A 210 47.05 -28.06 9.21
CA ASP A 210 48.28 -28.25 9.90
C ASP A 210 48.00 -29.23 11.07
N GLU A 211 48.70 -30.35 11.07
CA GLU A 211 48.79 -31.22 12.22
C GLU A 211 49.58 -30.54 13.34
#